data_2bea943f71b1314926ce836e8509f76b
#
_entry.id   2bea943f71b1314926ce836e8509f76b
#
_cell.length_a   1.000
_cell.length_b   1.000
_cell.length_c   1.000
_cell.angle_alpha   90.00
_cell.angle_beta   90.00
_cell.angle_gamma   90.00
#
_symmetry.space_group_name_H-M   'P 1'
#
loop_
_entity.id
_entity.type
_entity.pdbx_description
1 polymer ?
#
loop_
_entity_poly.entity_id
_entity_poly.type
_entity_poly.pdbx_seq_one_letter_code
_entity_poly.pdbx_strand_id
1 'polypeptide(L)'
;MSARQIEIKRALDDVRAELKPGVELIVVTKNFPISDLEILYSLGERQFGENRENELSPKAEALPKDIDWHFQGTIQSNKLRAIVSVAGYIHSLDELRHASKISDLALELGKKQSCFIQVNLDSEELVKQESDRSGIRAEQFNAFSESLLKLAGVEIVGVMGVAPLNEDPRPGFETLRNLSQELLKVAPNAGFISSGMSGDYRIAMEYGATHIRLGSSILGLRRVGE
;
A
#
# COMPACT_ATOMS: atom_id res chain seq x y z
N MET A 1 29.25 -0.46 11.37
CA MET A 1 27.78 -0.60 11.45
C MET A 1 27.33 -0.53 12.89
N SER A 2 26.32 0.27 13.22
CA SER A 2 25.71 0.28 14.56
C SER A 2 24.94 -1.03 14.83
N ALA A 3 24.65 -1.32 16.12
CA ALA A 3 23.82 -2.49 16.47
C ALA A 3 22.47 -2.47 15.75
N ARG A 4 21.81 -1.29 15.67
CA ARG A 4 20.55 -1.09 14.97
C ARG A 4 20.65 -1.36 13.46
N GLN A 5 21.74 -0.94 12.85
CA GLN A 5 22.00 -1.18 11.43
C GLN A 5 22.21 -2.69 11.14
N ILE A 6 22.88 -3.41 12.04
CA ILE A 6 23.06 -4.87 11.92
C ILE A 6 21.71 -5.59 12.04
N GLU A 7 20.88 -5.18 13.00
CA GLU A 7 19.53 -5.73 13.23
C GLU A 7 18.64 -5.55 12.00
N ILE A 8 18.51 -4.31 11.51
CA ILE A 8 17.70 -4.00 10.33
C ILE A 8 18.22 -4.75 9.09
N LYS A 9 19.53 -4.74 8.88
CA LYS A 9 20.12 -5.44 7.74
C LYS A 9 19.78 -6.92 7.74
N ARG A 10 19.94 -7.61 8.87
CA ARG A 10 19.64 -9.04 8.99
C ARG A 10 18.17 -9.31 8.68
N ALA A 11 17.26 -8.57 9.31
CA ALA A 11 15.83 -8.74 9.10
C ALA A 11 15.41 -8.46 7.64
N LEU A 12 16.02 -7.45 7.01
CA LEU A 12 15.79 -7.12 5.60
C LEU A 12 16.31 -8.22 4.67
N ASP A 13 17.51 -8.75 4.93
CA ASP A 13 18.10 -9.84 4.15
C ASP A 13 17.27 -11.12 4.28
N ASP A 14 16.81 -11.47 5.49
CA ASP A 14 15.93 -12.62 5.75
C ASP A 14 14.63 -12.51 4.95
N VAL A 15 14.00 -11.34 4.95
CA VAL A 15 12.77 -11.10 4.15
C VAL A 15 13.08 -11.20 2.66
N ARG A 16 14.12 -10.53 2.17
CA ARG A 16 14.48 -10.54 0.73
C ARG A 16 14.78 -11.94 0.20
N ALA A 17 15.34 -12.81 1.03
CA ALA A 17 15.61 -14.21 0.66
C ALA A 17 14.33 -15.03 0.43
N GLU A 18 13.21 -14.61 0.98
CA GLU A 18 11.90 -15.28 0.84
C GLU A 18 11.05 -14.73 -0.30
N LEU A 19 11.42 -13.57 -0.87
CA LEU A 19 10.64 -12.96 -1.94
C LEU A 19 10.70 -13.79 -3.21
N LYS A 20 9.54 -13.98 -3.83
CA LYS A 20 9.47 -14.54 -5.19
C LYS A 20 9.94 -13.50 -6.22
N PRO A 21 10.53 -13.93 -7.34
CA PRO A 21 10.90 -13.02 -8.42
C PRO A 21 9.72 -12.14 -8.85
N GLY A 22 9.96 -10.84 -9.00
CA GLY A 22 8.93 -9.86 -9.39
C GLY A 22 8.02 -9.37 -8.27
N VAL A 23 8.28 -9.78 -7.03
CA VAL A 23 7.58 -9.23 -5.86
C VAL A 23 8.37 -8.06 -5.28
N GLU A 24 7.72 -6.91 -5.16
CA GLU A 24 8.23 -5.69 -4.55
C GLU A 24 7.99 -5.69 -3.04
N LEU A 25 9.00 -5.30 -2.28
CA LEU A 25 8.90 -5.08 -0.85
C LEU A 25 8.65 -3.60 -0.55
N ILE A 26 7.55 -3.29 0.08
CA ILE A 26 7.30 -1.97 0.65
C ILE A 26 7.58 -2.03 2.15
N VAL A 27 8.61 -1.31 2.60
CA VAL A 27 8.91 -1.23 4.03
C VAL A 27 8.00 -0.20 4.68
N VAL A 28 7.10 -0.65 5.57
CA VAL A 28 6.15 0.22 6.28
C VAL A 28 6.83 0.88 7.46
N THR A 29 7.04 2.19 7.35
CA THR A 29 7.89 2.99 8.24
C THR A 29 7.11 3.86 9.23
N LYS A 30 5.78 3.68 9.29
CA LYS A 30 4.93 4.44 10.25
C LYS A 30 5.39 4.26 11.68
N ASN A 31 5.47 5.36 12.41
CA ASN A 31 5.96 5.46 13.81
C ASN A 31 7.43 5.06 14.00
N PHE A 32 8.24 4.98 12.96
CA PHE A 32 9.69 4.80 13.06
C PHE A 32 10.41 6.11 12.75
N PRO A 33 11.56 6.38 13.41
CA PRO A 33 12.32 7.61 13.20
C PRO A 33 13.01 7.63 11.84
N ILE A 34 13.32 8.82 11.35
CA ILE A 34 14.04 9.04 10.09
C ILE A 34 15.37 8.27 10.05
N SER A 35 16.06 8.15 11.19
CA SER A 35 17.32 7.39 11.29
C SER A 35 17.20 5.92 10.89
N ASP A 36 16.06 5.28 11.13
CA ASP A 36 15.83 3.91 10.67
C ASP A 36 15.63 3.84 9.14
N LEU A 37 14.98 4.88 8.57
CA LEU A 37 14.82 4.99 7.13
C LEU A 37 16.14 5.29 6.43
N GLU A 38 17.02 6.09 7.02
CA GLU A 38 18.37 6.33 6.52
C GLU A 38 19.19 5.04 6.47
N ILE A 39 19.04 4.18 7.48
CA ILE A 39 19.65 2.85 7.50
C ILE A 39 19.10 2.01 6.33
N LEU A 40 17.78 1.91 6.18
CA LEU A 40 17.14 1.17 5.09
C LEU A 40 17.59 1.70 3.71
N TYR A 41 17.62 3.01 3.54
CA TYR A 41 18.10 3.64 2.33
C TYR A 41 19.56 3.27 2.01
N SER A 42 20.44 3.29 3.03
CA SER A 42 21.84 2.88 2.88
C SER A 42 22.02 1.40 2.51
N LEU A 43 21.02 0.57 2.84
CA LEU A 43 20.93 -0.86 2.49
C LEU A 43 20.28 -1.10 1.12
N GLY A 44 20.01 -0.01 0.36
CA GLY A 44 19.48 -0.08 -0.99
C GLY A 44 17.95 -0.07 -1.08
N GLU A 45 17.23 0.09 0.04
CA GLU A 45 15.77 0.17 -0.01
C GLU A 45 15.28 1.51 -0.54
N ARG A 46 14.23 1.49 -1.35
CA ARG A 46 13.64 2.68 -1.97
C ARG A 46 12.13 2.75 -1.85
N GLN A 47 11.46 1.64 -1.51
CA GLN A 47 10.01 1.54 -1.44
C GLN A 47 9.54 1.69 0.01
N PHE A 48 9.03 2.86 0.40
CA PHE A 48 8.62 3.14 1.77
C PHE A 48 7.11 3.39 1.88
N GLY A 49 6.48 2.77 2.88
CA GLY A 49 5.05 2.87 3.12
C GLY A 49 4.71 3.70 4.35
N GLU A 50 3.80 4.67 4.18
CA GLU A 50 3.28 5.51 5.26
C GLU A 50 1.75 5.47 5.35
N ASN A 51 1.24 5.62 6.56
CA ASN A 51 -0.20 5.62 6.82
C ASN A 51 -0.75 7.00 7.20
N ARG A 52 0.10 7.97 7.47
CA ARG A 52 -0.28 9.31 7.94
C ARG A 52 0.48 10.38 7.18
N GLU A 53 -0.25 11.39 6.73
CA GLU A 53 0.34 12.51 5.99
C GLU A 53 1.37 13.28 6.85
N ASN A 54 1.09 13.46 8.13
CA ASN A 54 2.01 14.16 9.05
C ASN A 54 3.31 13.39 9.35
N GLU A 55 3.43 12.12 8.93
CA GLU A 55 4.68 11.38 8.90
C GLU A 55 5.29 11.37 7.49
N LEU A 56 4.45 11.18 6.46
CA LEU A 56 4.88 11.12 5.06
C LEU A 56 5.64 12.39 4.63
N SER A 57 5.02 13.55 4.80
CA SER A 57 5.59 14.82 4.29
C SER A 57 6.93 15.17 4.93
N PRO A 58 7.11 15.17 6.26
CA PRO A 58 8.40 15.45 6.88
C PRO A 58 9.50 14.43 6.52
N LYS A 59 9.15 13.14 6.40
CA LYS A 59 10.11 12.10 6.01
C LYS A 59 10.57 12.28 4.56
N ALA A 60 9.65 12.58 3.66
CA ALA A 60 9.96 12.83 2.26
C ALA A 60 10.73 14.14 2.03
N GLU A 61 10.59 15.12 2.92
CA GLU A 61 11.40 16.33 2.90
C GLU A 61 12.84 16.07 3.33
N ALA A 62 13.01 15.25 4.39
CA ALA A 62 14.30 14.98 5.02
C ALA A 62 15.16 13.95 4.26
N LEU A 63 14.54 13.08 3.45
CA LEU A 63 15.20 11.95 2.82
C LEU A 63 15.43 12.19 1.30
N PRO A 64 16.30 11.39 0.65
CA PRO A 64 16.56 11.49 -0.78
C PRO A 64 15.31 11.39 -1.66
N LYS A 65 15.32 12.08 -2.79
CA LYS A 65 14.15 12.22 -3.68
C LYS A 65 13.94 11.02 -4.63
N ASP A 66 14.81 10.04 -4.62
CA ASP A 66 14.71 8.78 -5.35
C ASP A 66 13.99 7.68 -4.56
N ILE A 67 13.34 8.07 -3.46
CA ILE A 67 12.45 7.19 -2.68
C ILE A 67 11.05 7.23 -3.28
N ASP A 68 10.50 6.04 -3.55
CA ASP A 68 9.11 5.87 -3.92
C ASP A 68 8.25 5.73 -2.66
N TRP A 69 7.40 6.73 -2.45
CA TRP A 69 6.51 6.76 -1.29
C TRP A 69 5.16 6.14 -1.60
N HIS A 70 4.76 5.17 -0.77
CA HIS A 70 3.48 4.48 -0.82
C HIS A 70 2.58 4.95 0.32
N PHE A 71 1.52 5.69 -0.01
CA PHE A 71 0.52 6.06 0.99
C PHE A 71 -0.52 4.95 1.13
N GLN A 72 -0.71 4.44 2.35
CA GLN A 72 -1.54 3.26 2.64
C GLN A 72 -2.59 3.52 3.72
N GLY A 73 -2.64 4.74 4.26
CA GLY A 73 -3.57 5.10 5.32
C GLY A 73 -4.92 5.57 4.78
N THR A 74 -5.90 5.69 5.67
CA THR A 74 -7.20 6.25 5.32
C THR A 74 -7.05 7.66 4.75
N ILE A 75 -7.67 7.89 3.61
CA ILE A 75 -7.62 9.19 2.93
C ILE A 75 -8.50 10.19 3.67
N GLN A 76 -7.92 11.34 4.01
CA GLN A 76 -8.63 12.51 4.51
C GLN A 76 -8.59 13.61 3.45
N SER A 77 -9.76 14.12 3.06
CA SER A 77 -9.88 15.08 1.94
C SER A 77 -9.03 16.35 2.11
N ASN A 78 -8.80 16.83 3.35
CA ASN A 78 -7.98 18.00 3.65
C ASN A 78 -6.47 17.73 3.55
N LYS A 79 -6.05 16.45 3.51
CA LYS A 79 -4.64 16.02 3.42
C LYS A 79 -4.22 15.63 2.01
N LEU A 80 -5.18 15.49 1.09
CA LEU A 80 -4.91 14.97 -0.27
C LEU A 80 -3.86 15.77 -1.04
N ARG A 81 -3.84 17.11 -0.94
CA ARG A 81 -2.82 17.92 -1.65
C ARG A 81 -1.40 17.54 -1.25
N ALA A 82 -1.13 17.40 0.04
CA ALA A 82 0.18 16.99 0.54
C ALA A 82 0.50 15.54 0.14
N ILE A 83 -0.47 14.62 0.26
CA ILE A 83 -0.27 13.21 -0.13
C ILE A 83 0.06 13.13 -1.62
N VAL A 84 -0.73 13.73 -2.51
CA VAL A 84 -0.53 13.67 -3.97
C VAL A 84 0.78 14.34 -4.39
N SER A 85 1.25 15.38 -3.67
CA SER A 85 2.52 16.03 -4.01
C SER A 85 3.75 15.15 -3.72
N VAL A 86 3.63 14.18 -2.80
CA VAL A 86 4.74 13.36 -2.30
C VAL A 86 4.65 11.91 -2.75
N ALA A 87 3.48 11.30 -2.62
CA ALA A 87 3.31 9.87 -2.88
C ALA A 87 3.45 9.54 -4.37
N GLY A 88 4.27 8.53 -4.68
CA GLY A 88 4.29 7.85 -5.97
C GLY A 88 3.02 7.01 -6.13
N TYR A 89 2.65 6.31 -5.07
CA TYR A 89 1.50 5.39 -5.07
C TYR A 89 0.54 5.67 -3.91
N ILE A 90 -0.76 5.62 -4.18
CA ILE A 90 -1.83 5.63 -3.17
C ILE A 90 -2.54 4.29 -3.19
N HIS A 91 -2.51 3.56 -2.07
CA HIS A 91 -3.06 2.20 -1.97
C HIS A 91 -4.51 2.15 -1.48
N SER A 92 -4.99 3.22 -0.92
CA SER A 92 -6.22 3.28 -0.12
C SER A 92 -7.38 3.97 -0.85
N LEU A 93 -7.43 3.87 -2.18
CA LEU A 93 -8.50 4.51 -2.96
C LEU A 93 -9.76 3.65 -2.95
N ASP A 94 -10.79 4.11 -2.24
CA ASP A 94 -12.07 3.41 -2.05
C ASP A 94 -13.31 4.32 -2.19
N GLU A 95 -13.12 5.63 -2.49
CA GLU A 95 -14.22 6.58 -2.66
C GLU A 95 -14.05 7.44 -3.92
N LEU A 96 -15.11 7.58 -4.74
CA LEU A 96 -15.07 8.40 -5.96
C LEU A 96 -14.81 9.88 -5.69
N ARG A 97 -15.30 10.42 -4.55
CA ARG A 97 -15.01 11.81 -4.16
C ARG A 97 -13.53 12.07 -3.94
N HIS A 98 -12.81 11.06 -3.36
CA HIS A 98 -11.36 11.15 -3.19
C HIS A 98 -10.66 10.99 -4.53
N ALA A 99 -11.10 10.07 -5.38
CA ALA A 99 -10.54 9.86 -6.71
C ALA A 99 -10.63 11.11 -7.58
N SER A 100 -11.79 11.77 -7.61
CA SER A 100 -11.98 13.03 -8.34
C SER A 100 -10.99 14.09 -7.86
N LYS A 101 -10.89 14.30 -6.55
CA LYS A 101 -9.96 15.28 -5.98
C LYS A 101 -8.49 14.93 -6.22
N ILE A 102 -8.11 13.66 -6.16
CA ILE A 102 -6.76 13.19 -6.52
C ILE A 102 -6.48 13.50 -7.99
N SER A 103 -7.44 13.23 -8.88
CA SER A 103 -7.32 13.52 -10.31
C SER A 103 -7.05 15.00 -10.55
N ASP A 104 -7.86 15.88 -9.97
CA ASP A 104 -7.70 17.32 -10.14
C ASP A 104 -6.32 17.80 -9.64
N LEU A 105 -5.92 17.36 -8.45
CA LEU A 105 -4.62 17.71 -7.85
C LEU A 105 -3.43 17.17 -8.64
N ALA A 106 -3.53 15.95 -9.18
CA ALA A 106 -2.48 15.37 -10.02
C ALA A 106 -2.30 16.13 -11.32
N LEU A 107 -3.41 16.54 -11.97
CA LEU A 107 -3.37 17.37 -13.17
C LEU A 107 -2.80 18.76 -12.90
N GLU A 108 -3.15 19.40 -11.79
CA GLU A 108 -2.52 20.66 -11.35
C GLU A 108 -0.99 20.53 -11.20
N LEU A 109 -0.50 19.36 -10.78
CA LEU A 109 0.92 19.04 -10.62
C LEU A 109 1.58 18.53 -11.91
N GLY A 110 0.85 18.45 -13.03
CA GLY A 110 1.37 17.98 -14.32
C GLY A 110 1.70 16.48 -14.36
N LYS A 111 1.05 15.66 -13.52
CA LYS A 111 1.28 14.20 -13.44
C LYS A 111 -0.01 13.40 -13.48
N LYS A 112 0.12 12.08 -13.57
CA LYS A 112 -0.92 11.13 -13.18
C LYS A 112 -0.53 10.49 -11.85
N GLN A 113 -1.51 10.29 -10.98
CA GLN A 113 -1.29 9.64 -9.69
C GLN A 113 -1.60 8.16 -9.80
N SER A 114 -0.58 7.33 -9.57
CA SER A 114 -0.76 5.87 -9.50
C SER A 114 -1.55 5.48 -8.26
N CYS A 115 -2.65 4.74 -8.46
CA CYS A 115 -3.56 4.35 -7.39
C CYS A 115 -3.91 2.87 -7.48
N PHE A 116 -3.96 2.22 -6.32
CA PHE A 116 -4.59 0.92 -6.15
C PHE A 116 -6.02 1.11 -5.68
N ILE A 117 -6.93 0.28 -6.19
CA ILE A 117 -8.29 0.19 -5.67
C ILE A 117 -8.25 -0.63 -4.38
N GLN A 118 -8.64 -0.02 -3.26
CA GLN A 118 -8.74 -0.76 -2.00
C GLN A 118 -10.04 -1.56 -1.95
N VAL A 119 -9.91 -2.86 -1.74
CA VAL A 119 -11.03 -3.81 -1.60
C VAL A 119 -11.16 -4.23 -0.14
N ASN A 120 -12.38 -4.21 0.37
CA ASN A 120 -12.71 -4.79 1.66
C ASN A 120 -12.77 -6.32 1.51
N LEU A 121 -11.92 -7.02 2.27
CA LEU A 121 -11.80 -8.49 2.26
C LEU A 121 -12.45 -9.16 3.47
N ASP A 122 -13.31 -8.44 4.20
CA ASP A 122 -14.02 -9.00 5.32
C ASP A 122 -14.97 -10.12 4.88
N SER A 123 -15.03 -11.18 5.68
CA SER A 123 -16.01 -12.26 5.49
C SER A 123 -17.44 -11.74 5.66
N GLU A 124 -18.42 -12.46 5.12
CA GLU A 124 -19.85 -12.10 5.29
C GLU A 124 -20.25 -11.98 6.76
N GLU A 125 -19.61 -12.75 7.65
CA GLU A 125 -19.86 -12.70 9.09
C GLU A 125 -19.36 -11.42 9.72
N LEU A 126 -18.14 -10.97 9.37
CA LEU A 126 -17.61 -9.68 9.82
C LEU A 126 -18.42 -8.51 9.28
N VAL A 127 -18.87 -8.61 8.04
CA VAL A 127 -19.74 -7.62 7.44
C VAL A 127 -21.07 -7.47 8.19
N LYS A 128 -21.68 -8.60 8.63
CA LYS A 128 -22.91 -8.59 9.44
C LYS A 128 -22.70 -7.99 10.84
N GLN A 129 -21.45 -7.96 11.31
CA GLN A 129 -21.03 -7.36 12.58
C GLN A 129 -20.68 -5.86 12.46
N GLU A 130 -21.05 -5.21 11.33
CA GLU A 130 -20.80 -3.79 11.07
C GLU A 130 -19.31 -3.41 11.17
N SER A 131 -18.44 -4.22 10.56
CA SER A 131 -17.01 -3.92 10.49
C SER A 131 -16.78 -2.57 9.78
N ASP A 132 -16.07 -1.65 10.45
CA ASP A 132 -15.69 -0.33 9.92
C ASP A 132 -14.47 -0.37 8.99
N ARG A 133 -14.13 -1.52 8.41
CA ARG A 133 -12.93 -1.63 7.56
C ARG A 133 -13.14 -0.94 6.23
N SER A 134 -12.15 -0.12 5.86
CA SER A 134 -12.10 0.60 4.59
C SER A 134 -11.99 -0.36 3.40
N GLY A 135 -12.40 0.12 2.24
CA GLY A 135 -12.37 -0.59 0.97
C GLY A 135 -13.76 -0.79 0.37
N ILE A 136 -13.81 -0.81 -0.95
CA ILE A 136 -15.05 -1.11 -1.67
C ILE A 136 -15.39 -2.60 -1.57
N ARG A 137 -16.66 -2.93 -1.64
CA ARG A 137 -17.11 -4.31 -1.71
C ARG A 137 -16.90 -4.90 -3.10
N ALA A 138 -16.70 -6.22 -3.17
CA ALA A 138 -16.48 -6.94 -4.42
C ALA A 138 -17.60 -6.68 -5.45
N GLU A 139 -18.86 -6.59 -5.00
CA GLU A 139 -20.02 -6.34 -5.87
C GLU A 139 -20.01 -4.94 -6.51
N GLN A 140 -19.33 -3.98 -5.87
CA GLN A 140 -19.23 -2.59 -6.35
C GLN A 140 -18.02 -2.39 -7.27
N PHE A 141 -17.11 -3.36 -7.34
CA PHE A 141 -15.78 -3.21 -7.94
C PHE A 141 -15.83 -2.77 -9.41
N ASN A 142 -16.65 -3.41 -10.24
CA ASN A 142 -16.69 -3.11 -11.67
C ASN A 142 -17.21 -1.67 -11.94
N ALA A 143 -18.30 -1.28 -11.31
CA ALA A 143 -18.84 0.07 -11.46
C ALA A 143 -17.88 1.15 -10.93
N PHE A 144 -17.16 0.84 -9.83
CA PHE A 144 -16.17 1.74 -9.26
C PHE A 144 -14.96 1.90 -10.19
N SER A 145 -14.39 0.80 -10.66
CA SER A 145 -13.24 0.81 -11.57
C SER A 145 -13.54 1.54 -12.89
N GLU A 146 -14.70 1.29 -13.51
CA GLU A 146 -15.14 2.02 -14.69
C GLU A 146 -15.26 3.53 -14.47
N SER A 147 -15.67 3.94 -13.29
CA SER A 147 -15.75 5.36 -12.92
C SER A 147 -14.37 5.98 -12.76
N LEU A 148 -13.42 5.25 -12.17
CA LEU A 148 -12.05 5.69 -12.01
C LEU A 148 -11.32 5.86 -13.35
N LEU A 149 -11.53 4.96 -14.30
CA LEU A 149 -10.91 5.00 -15.64
C LEU A 149 -11.28 6.24 -16.45
N LYS A 150 -12.34 6.97 -16.05
CA LYS A 150 -12.74 8.24 -16.68
C LYS A 150 -11.96 9.45 -16.13
N LEU A 151 -11.18 9.28 -15.05
CA LEU A 151 -10.45 10.37 -14.40
C LEU A 151 -9.05 10.51 -15.00
N ALA A 152 -8.80 11.59 -15.73
CA ALA A 152 -7.57 11.81 -16.50
C ALA A 152 -6.30 11.90 -15.64
N GLY A 153 -6.42 12.37 -14.39
CA GLY A 153 -5.29 12.54 -13.46
C GLY A 153 -5.01 11.31 -12.58
N VAL A 154 -5.82 10.23 -12.70
CA VAL A 154 -5.61 8.98 -11.96
C VAL A 154 -5.14 7.89 -12.91
N GLU A 155 -4.15 7.12 -12.50
CA GLU A 155 -3.71 5.90 -13.14
C GLU A 155 -3.98 4.72 -12.20
N ILE A 156 -4.89 3.81 -12.59
CA ILE A 156 -5.12 2.60 -11.82
C ILE A 156 -4.06 1.58 -12.17
N VAL A 157 -3.27 1.20 -11.17
CA VAL A 157 -2.16 0.25 -11.33
C VAL A 157 -2.49 -1.15 -10.82
N GLY A 158 -3.57 -1.31 -10.05
CA GLY A 158 -3.98 -2.61 -9.52
C GLY A 158 -4.96 -2.52 -8.36
N VAL A 159 -4.98 -3.57 -7.57
CA VAL A 159 -5.86 -3.74 -6.41
C VAL A 159 -5.07 -3.84 -5.11
N MET A 160 -5.65 -3.39 -4.01
CA MET A 160 -5.09 -3.55 -2.67
C MET A 160 -6.11 -4.16 -1.73
N GLY A 161 -5.64 -5.05 -0.85
CA GLY A 161 -6.46 -5.61 0.21
C GLY A 161 -5.65 -5.97 1.45
N VAL A 162 -6.34 -5.98 2.58
CA VAL A 162 -5.83 -6.45 3.86
C VAL A 162 -6.73 -7.57 4.33
N ALA A 163 -6.19 -8.76 4.52
CA ALA A 163 -6.96 -9.89 5.03
C ALA A 163 -7.48 -9.61 6.46
N PRO A 164 -8.62 -10.20 6.85
CA PRO A 164 -9.13 -10.09 8.20
C PRO A 164 -8.13 -10.65 9.23
N LEU A 165 -8.05 -9.97 10.38
CA LEU A 165 -7.25 -10.48 11.50
C LEU A 165 -7.95 -11.70 12.11
N ASN A 166 -7.16 -12.71 12.49
CA ASN A 166 -7.62 -13.94 13.15
C ASN A 166 -8.54 -14.86 12.31
N GLU A 167 -8.59 -14.64 11.01
CA GLU A 167 -9.24 -15.53 10.05
C GLU A 167 -8.20 -16.10 9.06
N ASP A 168 -8.59 -17.15 8.32
CA ASP A 168 -7.77 -17.63 7.20
C ASP A 168 -7.71 -16.53 6.11
N PRO A 169 -6.50 -16.04 5.74
CA PRO A 169 -6.39 -14.99 4.75
C PRO A 169 -6.67 -15.45 3.31
N ARG A 170 -6.65 -16.77 3.04
CA ARG A 170 -6.75 -17.34 1.69
C ARG A 170 -8.01 -16.94 0.93
N PRO A 171 -9.22 -16.99 1.51
CA PRO A 171 -10.42 -16.57 0.79
C PRO A 171 -10.38 -15.11 0.37
N GLY A 172 -9.87 -14.22 1.24
CA GLY A 172 -9.70 -12.80 0.92
C GLY A 172 -8.68 -12.58 -0.21
N PHE A 173 -7.55 -13.26 -0.18
CA PHE A 173 -6.53 -13.16 -1.24
C PHE A 173 -7.00 -13.76 -2.56
N GLU A 174 -7.81 -14.82 -2.53
CA GLU A 174 -8.44 -15.36 -3.73
C GLU A 174 -9.41 -14.37 -4.36
N THR A 175 -10.25 -13.73 -3.54
CA THR A 175 -11.15 -12.66 -3.98
C THR A 175 -10.36 -11.52 -4.64
N LEU A 176 -9.28 -11.06 -4.00
CA LEU A 176 -8.44 -9.99 -4.52
C LEU A 176 -7.79 -10.36 -5.87
N ARG A 177 -7.30 -11.60 -6.00
CA ARG A 177 -6.75 -12.12 -7.26
C ARG A 177 -7.80 -12.13 -8.37
N ASN A 178 -9.02 -12.59 -8.08
CA ASN A 178 -10.10 -12.64 -9.07
C ASN A 178 -10.50 -11.23 -9.51
N LEU A 179 -10.61 -10.27 -8.59
CA LEU A 179 -10.89 -8.87 -8.93
C LEU A 179 -9.75 -8.21 -9.74
N SER A 180 -8.49 -8.57 -9.46
CA SER A 180 -7.37 -8.13 -10.31
C SER A 180 -7.50 -8.65 -11.75
N GLN A 181 -7.92 -9.90 -11.94
CA GLN A 181 -8.17 -10.46 -13.29
C GLN A 181 -9.35 -9.75 -14.00
N GLU A 182 -10.41 -9.38 -13.28
CA GLU A 182 -11.50 -8.58 -13.85
C GLU A 182 -11.00 -7.17 -14.25
N LEU A 183 -10.19 -6.54 -13.40
CA LEU A 183 -9.61 -5.24 -13.69
C LEU A 183 -8.77 -5.24 -14.98
N LEU A 184 -7.98 -6.29 -15.20
CA LEU A 184 -7.13 -6.42 -16.39
C LEU A 184 -7.92 -6.46 -17.71
N LYS A 185 -9.21 -6.82 -17.69
CA LYS A 185 -10.07 -6.82 -18.90
C LYS A 185 -10.36 -5.38 -19.38
N VAL A 186 -10.39 -4.41 -18.47
CA VAL A 186 -10.71 -3.00 -18.78
C VAL A 186 -9.50 -2.07 -18.63
N ALA A 187 -8.49 -2.48 -17.88
CA ALA A 187 -7.23 -1.78 -17.64
C ALA A 187 -6.04 -2.75 -17.75
N PRO A 188 -5.56 -3.08 -18.97
CA PRO A 188 -4.59 -4.15 -19.18
C PRO A 188 -3.23 -3.97 -18.48
N ASN A 189 -2.91 -2.75 -18.08
CA ASN A 189 -1.67 -2.41 -17.35
C ASN A 189 -1.84 -2.43 -15.82
N ALA A 190 -3.05 -2.65 -15.30
CA ALA A 190 -3.35 -2.61 -13.86
C ALA A 190 -3.18 -3.98 -13.17
N GLY A 191 -2.03 -4.61 -13.39
CA GLY A 191 -1.76 -5.98 -12.93
C GLY A 191 -1.19 -6.10 -11.51
N PHE A 192 -1.02 -5.00 -10.78
CA PHE A 192 -0.43 -5.07 -9.45
C PHE A 192 -1.44 -5.53 -8.39
N ILE A 193 -0.97 -6.36 -7.46
CA ILE A 193 -1.73 -6.81 -6.30
C ILE A 193 -0.93 -6.43 -5.05
N SER A 194 -1.40 -5.45 -4.31
CA SER A 194 -0.81 -5.04 -3.05
C SER A 194 -1.51 -5.73 -1.88
N SER A 195 -0.91 -6.80 -1.38
CA SER A 195 -1.45 -7.57 -0.26
C SER A 195 -0.34 -8.28 0.50
N GLY A 196 -0.65 -8.71 1.72
CA GLY A 196 0.31 -9.39 2.58
C GLY A 196 1.06 -8.44 3.51
N MET A 197 1.03 -8.80 4.78
CA MET A 197 1.71 -8.15 5.90
C MET A 197 2.56 -9.18 6.65
N SER A 198 3.18 -8.79 7.76
CA SER A 198 4.12 -9.63 8.53
C SER A 198 3.60 -11.04 8.88
N GLY A 199 2.29 -11.21 9.04
CA GLY A 199 1.68 -12.49 9.40
C GLY A 199 1.27 -13.38 8.23
N ASP A 200 1.10 -12.81 7.02
CA ASP A 200 0.42 -13.50 5.91
C ASP A 200 1.04 -13.29 4.53
N TYR A 201 2.15 -12.53 4.41
CA TYR A 201 2.75 -12.19 3.12
C TYR A 201 3.19 -13.42 2.30
N ARG A 202 3.60 -14.53 2.94
CA ARG A 202 3.97 -15.76 2.24
C ARG A 202 2.76 -16.34 1.52
N ILE A 203 1.60 -16.36 2.20
CA ILE A 203 0.33 -16.80 1.61
C ILE A 203 -0.08 -15.81 0.51
N ALA A 204 -0.01 -14.50 0.75
CA ALA A 204 -0.35 -13.50 -0.26
C ALA A 204 0.44 -13.69 -1.57
N MET A 205 1.74 -14.03 -1.49
CA MET A 205 2.57 -14.36 -2.66
C MET A 205 2.11 -15.61 -3.41
N GLU A 206 1.48 -16.58 -2.74
CA GLU A 206 0.89 -17.77 -3.40
C GLU A 206 -0.34 -17.38 -4.23
N TYR A 207 -1.04 -16.31 -3.82
CA TYR A 207 -2.21 -15.75 -4.51
C TYR A 207 -1.87 -14.61 -5.48
N GLY A 208 -0.58 -14.41 -5.80
CA GLY A 208 -0.14 -13.50 -6.83
C GLY A 208 0.12 -12.07 -6.36
N ALA A 209 0.31 -11.84 -5.05
CA ALA A 209 0.75 -10.53 -4.57
C ALA A 209 2.04 -10.12 -5.25
N THR A 210 2.04 -8.92 -5.84
CA THR A 210 3.20 -8.28 -6.47
C THR A 210 3.87 -7.26 -5.56
N HIS A 211 3.15 -6.75 -4.56
CA HIS A 211 3.64 -5.78 -3.58
C HIS A 211 3.25 -6.27 -2.18
N ILE A 212 4.24 -6.56 -1.35
CA ILE A 212 4.04 -6.92 0.05
C ILE A 212 4.45 -5.76 0.96
N ARG A 213 3.79 -5.62 2.12
CA ARG A 213 3.93 -4.46 3.00
C ARG A 213 4.36 -4.90 4.39
N LEU A 214 5.65 -4.78 4.69
CA LEU A 214 6.24 -5.27 5.93
C LEU A 214 6.79 -4.13 6.77
N GLY A 215 6.41 -4.08 8.03
CA GLY A 215 6.95 -3.14 9.02
C GLY A 215 7.68 -3.86 10.14
N SER A 216 6.91 -4.50 11.03
CA SER A 216 7.46 -5.14 12.23
C SER A 216 8.42 -6.30 11.96
N SER A 217 8.29 -6.99 10.84
CA SER A 217 9.23 -8.05 10.43
C SER A 217 10.64 -7.52 10.13
N ILE A 218 10.78 -6.23 9.81
CA ILE A 218 12.06 -5.60 9.43
C ILE A 218 12.54 -4.65 10.54
N LEU A 219 11.65 -3.80 11.02
CA LEU A 219 11.98 -2.74 11.98
C LEU A 219 11.75 -3.14 13.44
N GLY A 220 11.18 -4.34 13.67
CA GLY A 220 10.87 -4.84 15.00
C GLY A 220 9.58 -4.27 15.56
N LEU A 221 9.28 -4.61 16.82
CA LEU A 221 8.15 -4.05 17.55
C LEU A 221 8.40 -2.57 17.84
N ARG A 222 7.33 -1.78 17.79
CA ARG A 222 7.38 -0.35 18.12
C ARG A 222 7.95 -0.15 19.50
N ARG A 223 8.99 0.68 19.62
CA ARG A 223 9.42 1.19 20.93
C ARG A 223 8.36 2.19 21.38
N VAL A 224 7.56 1.82 22.37
CA VAL A 224 6.62 2.73 23.01
C VAL A 224 7.45 3.64 23.94
N GLY A 225 7.60 4.92 23.58
CA GLY A 225 8.17 5.96 24.45
C GLY A 225 9.67 6.21 24.26
N GLU A 226 10.04 6.92 23.25
CA GLU A 226 11.11 7.93 23.24
C GLU A 226 10.60 9.19 22.52
#